data_82700b030dfa0f538b598d26bdbe9cc3
#
_entry.id   82700b030dfa0f538b598d26bdbe9cc3
#
_cell.length_a   1.000
_cell.length_b   1.000
_cell.length_c   1.000
_cell.angle_alpha   90.00
_cell.angle_beta   90.00
_cell.angle_gamma   90.00
#
_symmetry.space_group_name_H-M   'P 1'
#
loop_
_entity.id
_entity.type
_entity.pdbx_description
1 polymer ?
#
loop_
_entity_poly.entity_id
_entity_poly.type
_entity_poly.pdbx_seq_one_letter_code
_entity_poly.pdbx_strand_id
1 'polypeptide(L)'
;MISMIVAVKKSVAPFDPNLDNYYSSADGVTGELLRGTLNAIIRKNYVRYTYTSKCVWKALFEADNDEDDPGNVIAIYSNSRIPKLNRDCGKAKQEDNWNKEHVWAKSHGFPSKNDFAHSDLHNLVAADKSVNGKRDTRDFKKGGTATIYEDDCDGCKQVGDNVTDEQYSFEPPDDAKGQVARIMFYMYTRYNGTGNNENDTTELDLVDRKTESSDGKGEFGYLPDLLKWHCKHSVTPRERRRNDIIQSWQGNRNPFVDRPEYVEKIWGDRYPSIFEDCNNTIPPIDPPTTPTPPTTPPATPPGAQVWINEFHYDNAGRDEDEFVEIGCNSAVDVSNYKIFLYGKDGAMSIDRNGMTKIKILQGQCTPDKFVFQDYGGVDNNLANSGPRGIALTDASGKLLDFISYEGTVVASNGPAAGSSSIDVGVSQNSSTRRDQSIQLVNKVGATTTCEKIDFEWKLQPRSKGRPNRNQTINCSENDKF
;
A
#
# COMPACT_ATOMS: atom_id res chain seq x y z
N MET A 1 -9.45 -19.80 33.79
CA MET A 1 -8.30 -19.51 32.92
C MET A 1 -8.78 -19.48 31.48
N ILE A 2 -9.05 -18.31 30.93
CA ILE A 2 -9.41 -18.16 29.53
C ILE A 2 -8.05 -18.09 28.79
N SER A 3 -7.70 -19.18 28.10
CA SER A 3 -6.53 -19.21 27.21
C SER A 3 -6.77 -18.21 26.08
N MET A 4 -6.11 -17.07 26.13
CA MET A 4 -5.98 -16.17 24.99
C MET A 4 -5.14 -16.88 23.92
N ILE A 5 -5.80 -17.53 22.97
CA ILE A 5 -5.14 -17.98 21.75
C ILE A 5 -4.79 -16.71 20.99
N VAL A 6 -3.53 -16.29 21.08
CA VAL A 6 -2.97 -15.20 20.27
C VAL A 6 -2.93 -15.71 18.83
N ALA A 7 -3.69 -15.08 17.94
CA ALA A 7 -3.59 -15.36 16.51
C ALA A 7 -2.22 -14.87 16.02
N VAL A 8 -1.35 -15.80 15.68
CA VAL A 8 0.01 -15.52 15.20
C VAL A 8 -0.03 -15.42 13.68
N LYS A 9 0.56 -14.35 13.15
CA LYS A 9 0.85 -14.21 11.71
C LYS A 9 1.82 -15.34 11.32
N LYS A 10 1.49 -16.08 10.28
CA LYS A 10 2.40 -17.09 9.75
C LYS A 10 3.63 -16.40 9.19
N SER A 11 4.80 -17.04 9.33
CA SER A 11 6.03 -16.53 8.72
C SER A 11 5.86 -16.49 7.20
N VAL A 12 6.04 -15.31 6.63
CA VAL A 12 6.09 -15.05 5.19
C VAL A 12 7.54 -14.76 4.84
N ALA A 13 8.00 -15.23 3.68
CA ALA A 13 9.34 -14.91 3.21
C ALA A 13 9.54 -13.39 3.19
N PRO A 14 10.76 -12.89 3.51
CA PRO A 14 11.04 -11.46 3.45
C PRO A 14 10.64 -10.88 2.10
N PHE A 15 10.05 -9.71 2.12
CA PHE A 15 9.73 -8.94 0.92
C PHE A 15 11.02 -8.56 0.20
N ASP A 16 11.13 -8.90 -1.08
CA ASP A 16 12.10 -8.29 -1.97
C ASP A 16 11.51 -6.95 -2.44
N PRO A 17 12.04 -5.80 -2.01
CA PRO A 17 11.54 -4.49 -2.42
C PRO A 17 11.78 -4.22 -3.91
N ASN A 18 12.62 -5.02 -4.57
CA ASN A 18 12.88 -4.91 -5.99
C ASN A 18 11.83 -5.70 -6.79
N LEU A 19 10.78 -4.98 -7.24
CA LEU A 19 9.72 -5.56 -8.07
C LEU A 19 10.25 -6.14 -9.39
N ASP A 20 11.37 -5.63 -9.91
CA ASP A 20 11.99 -6.16 -11.11
C ASP A 20 12.52 -7.57 -10.86
N ASN A 21 13.13 -7.82 -9.71
CA ASN A 21 13.51 -9.20 -9.31
C ASN A 21 12.28 -10.09 -9.10
N TYR A 22 11.23 -9.56 -8.47
CA TYR A 22 10.00 -10.32 -8.21
C TYR A 22 9.33 -10.79 -9.50
N TYR A 23 9.33 -9.97 -10.56
CA TYR A 23 8.71 -10.25 -11.84
C TYR A 23 9.70 -10.60 -12.96
N SER A 24 10.99 -10.79 -12.69
CA SER A 24 12.04 -10.96 -13.71
C SER A 24 11.77 -12.09 -14.71
N SER A 25 11.13 -13.16 -14.30
CA SER A 25 10.74 -14.25 -15.21
C SER A 25 9.59 -13.91 -16.16
N ALA A 26 8.91 -12.78 -15.94
CA ALA A 26 7.84 -12.27 -16.81
C ALA A 26 8.33 -11.25 -17.86
N ASP A 27 9.62 -10.88 -17.82
CA ASP A 27 10.19 -9.92 -18.75
C ASP A 27 10.16 -10.44 -20.19
N GLY A 28 9.65 -9.62 -21.11
CA GLY A 28 9.53 -9.97 -22.52
C GLY A 28 8.45 -11.01 -22.86
N VAL A 29 7.66 -11.46 -21.88
CA VAL A 29 6.60 -12.45 -22.07
C VAL A 29 5.25 -11.78 -22.30
N THR A 30 4.39 -12.35 -23.16
CA THR A 30 3.05 -11.82 -23.47
C THR A 30 2.00 -12.94 -23.52
N GLY A 31 0.71 -12.55 -23.61
CA GLY A 31 -0.42 -13.46 -23.79
C GLY A 31 -0.58 -14.50 -22.65
N GLU A 32 -1.07 -15.66 -22.99
CA GLU A 32 -1.30 -16.76 -22.04
C GLU A 32 0.00 -17.26 -21.38
N LEU A 33 1.14 -17.12 -22.07
CA LEU A 33 2.44 -17.47 -21.48
C LEU A 33 2.78 -16.51 -20.34
N LEU A 34 2.52 -15.21 -20.49
CA LEU A 34 2.68 -14.23 -19.41
C LEU A 34 1.76 -14.56 -18.25
N ARG A 35 0.47 -14.83 -18.51
CA ARG A 35 -0.48 -15.21 -17.47
C ARG A 35 0.00 -16.44 -16.68
N GLY A 36 0.44 -17.50 -17.38
CA GLY A 36 0.99 -18.71 -16.75
C GLY A 36 2.26 -18.44 -15.93
N THR A 37 3.14 -17.56 -16.43
CA THR A 37 4.34 -17.13 -15.71
C THR A 37 3.98 -16.35 -14.43
N LEU A 38 3.03 -15.42 -14.51
CA LEU A 38 2.54 -14.69 -13.36
C LEU A 38 1.86 -15.60 -12.34
N ASN A 39 1.09 -16.61 -12.80
CA ASN A 39 0.53 -17.65 -11.92
C ASN A 39 1.64 -18.32 -11.09
N ALA A 40 2.72 -18.75 -11.74
CA ALA A 40 3.85 -19.40 -11.05
C ALA A 40 4.52 -18.45 -10.02
N ILE A 41 4.69 -17.17 -10.36
CA ILE A 41 5.25 -16.15 -9.46
C ILE A 41 4.37 -15.96 -8.23
N ILE A 42 3.07 -15.69 -8.43
CA ILE A 42 2.17 -15.32 -7.32
C ILE A 42 1.73 -16.52 -6.47
N ARG A 43 2.00 -17.74 -6.91
CA ARG A 43 1.84 -18.96 -6.09
C ARG A 43 3.03 -19.19 -5.16
N LYS A 44 4.20 -18.71 -5.53
CA LYS A 44 5.41 -18.85 -4.72
C LYS A 44 5.25 -18.05 -3.42
N ASN A 45 5.61 -18.66 -2.31
CA ASN A 45 5.55 -18.05 -0.98
C ASN A 45 4.13 -17.72 -0.45
N TYR A 46 3.08 -18.16 -1.14
CA TYR A 46 1.70 -17.96 -0.70
C TYR A 46 1.42 -18.63 0.65
N VAL A 47 0.94 -17.85 1.61
CA VAL A 47 0.54 -18.29 2.94
C VAL A 47 -0.97 -18.21 3.09
N ARG A 48 -1.61 -19.36 3.18
CA ARG A 48 -3.06 -19.43 3.39
C ARG A 48 -3.43 -19.21 4.84
N TYR A 49 -4.45 -18.38 5.06
CA TYR A 49 -5.16 -18.26 6.34
C TYR A 49 -6.53 -18.94 6.29
N THR A 50 -7.00 -19.44 7.44
CA THR A 50 -8.37 -19.91 7.53
C THR A 50 -9.32 -18.70 7.53
N TYR A 51 -10.35 -18.72 6.69
CA TYR A 51 -11.31 -17.61 6.50
C TYR A 51 -11.89 -17.05 7.79
N THR A 52 -12.15 -17.92 8.77
CA THR A 52 -12.71 -17.54 10.09
C THR A 52 -11.66 -17.05 11.08
N SER A 53 -10.37 -17.09 10.71
CA SER A 53 -9.30 -16.70 11.61
C SER A 53 -9.32 -15.21 11.92
N LYS A 54 -8.82 -14.86 13.12
CA LYS A 54 -8.60 -13.47 13.51
C LYS A 54 -7.55 -12.78 12.62
N CYS A 55 -6.66 -13.57 11.99
CA CYS A 55 -5.65 -13.05 11.09
C CYS A 55 -6.24 -12.39 9.84
N VAL A 56 -7.29 -12.99 9.25
CA VAL A 56 -7.98 -12.40 8.08
C VAL A 56 -8.59 -11.04 8.44
N TRP A 57 -9.24 -10.92 9.61
CA TRP A 57 -9.78 -9.64 10.06
C TRP A 57 -8.69 -8.59 10.29
N LYS A 58 -7.57 -8.99 10.91
CA LYS A 58 -6.44 -8.08 11.15
C LYS A 58 -5.81 -7.61 9.84
N ALA A 59 -5.63 -8.53 8.89
CA ALA A 59 -5.09 -8.18 7.58
C ALA A 59 -5.98 -7.16 6.85
N LEU A 60 -7.31 -7.30 6.92
CA LEU A 60 -8.24 -6.33 6.33
C LEU A 60 -8.26 -5.00 7.11
N PHE A 61 -8.12 -5.03 8.45
CA PHE A 61 -7.97 -3.81 9.24
C PHE A 61 -6.75 -2.97 8.83
N GLU A 62 -5.69 -3.60 8.39
CA GLU A 62 -4.48 -2.93 7.92
C GLU A 62 -4.59 -2.56 6.44
N ALA A 63 -5.05 -3.50 5.59
CA ALA A 63 -5.09 -3.34 4.14
C ALA A 63 -6.13 -2.30 3.69
N ASP A 64 -7.29 -2.28 4.32
CA ASP A 64 -8.39 -1.37 3.99
C ASP A 64 -8.52 -0.20 4.98
N ASN A 65 -7.42 0.09 5.72
CA ASN A 65 -7.36 1.18 6.70
C ASN A 65 -7.64 2.54 6.07
N ASP A 66 -8.40 3.35 6.79
CA ASP A 66 -8.46 4.79 6.53
C ASP A 66 -7.18 5.43 7.11
N GLU A 67 -6.37 6.05 6.27
CA GLU A 67 -5.12 6.69 6.71
C GLU A 67 -5.36 7.99 7.46
N ASP A 68 -6.47 8.67 7.17
CA ASP A 68 -6.88 9.91 7.85
C ASP A 68 -7.50 9.64 9.22
N ASP A 69 -8.18 8.49 9.37
CA ASP A 69 -8.74 8.01 10.63
C ASP A 69 -8.50 6.51 10.82
N PRO A 70 -7.36 6.12 11.42
CA PRO A 70 -6.96 4.72 11.56
C PRO A 70 -7.91 3.85 12.40
N GLY A 71 -8.92 4.43 13.02
CA GLY A 71 -10.02 3.71 13.67
C GLY A 71 -10.99 3.05 12.69
N ASN A 72 -10.99 3.47 11.43
CA ASN A 72 -11.92 3.05 10.40
C ASN A 72 -11.28 2.15 9.33
N VAL A 73 -12.13 1.43 8.60
CA VAL A 73 -11.84 0.89 7.26
C VAL A 73 -12.60 1.71 6.22
N ILE A 74 -12.10 1.72 4.99
CA ILE A 74 -12.81 2.30 3.85
C ILE A 74 -13.44 1.16 3.06
N ALA A 75 -14.76 1.17 2.93
CA ALA A 75 -15.53 0.16 2.22
C ALA A 75 -15.43 0.33 0.70
N ILE A 76 -15.21 -0.78 -0.04
CA ILE A 76 -14.86 -0.73 -1.47
C ILE A 76 -15.95 -0.11 -2.37
N TYR A 77 -17.23 -0.40 -2.14
CA TYR A 77 -18.29 0.03 -3.06
C TYR A 77 -18.96 1.33 -2.66
N SER A 78 -18.88 1.71 -1.39
CA SER A 78 -19.51 2.93 -0.89
C SER A 78 -18.52 4.05 -0.57
N ASN A 79 -17.22 3.73 -0.57
CA ASN A 79 -16.16 4.61 -0.07
C ASN A 79 -16.42 5.15 1.36
N SER A 80 -17.33 4.48 2.09
CA SER A 80 -17.72 4.84 3.45
C SER A 80 -16.60 4.51 4.43
N ARG A 81 -16.40 5.40 5.39
CA ARG A 81 -15.49 5.21 6.53
C ARG A 81 -16.26 4.55 7.66
N ILE A 82 -15.98 3.29 7.93
CA ILE A 82 -16.72 2.47 8.91
C ILE A 82 -15.78 2.04 10.04
N PRO A 83 -16.15 2.27 11.32
CA PRO A 83 -15.31 1.85 12.44
C PRO A 83 -14.95 0.36 12.39
N LYS A 84 -13.67 0.03 12.54
CA LYS A 84 -13.14 -1.34 12.49
C LYS A 84 -13.87 -2.32 13.41
N LEU A 85 -14.33 -1.82 14.55
CA LEU A 85 -15.04 -2.64 15.54
C LEU A 85 -16.48 -2.98 15.14
N ASN A 86 -17.06 -2.24 14.18
CA ASN A 86 -18.42 -2.48 13.66
C ASN A 86 -18.48 -3.59 12.61
N ARG A 87 -17.49 -4.47 12.58
CA ARG A 87 -17.46 -5.62 11.68
C ARG A 87 -18.58 -6.60 12.00
N ASP A 88 -19.15 -7.22 10.99
CA ASP A 88 -20.14 -8.28 11.13
C ASP A 88 -19.50 -9.56 11.67
N CYS A 89 -19.72 -9.82 12.94
CA CYS A 89 -19.32 -11.06 13.62
C CYS A 89 -20.48 -12.06 13.77
N GLY A 90 -21.57 -11.87 13.03
CA GLY A 90 -22.79 -12.69 13.14
C GLY A 90 -23.62 -12.40 14.39
N LYS A 91 -23.34 -11.30 15.10
CA LYS A 91 -24.07 -10.83 16.27
C LYS A 91 -24.55 -9.41 16.03
N ALA A 92 -25.86 -9.25 16.06
CA ALA A 92 -26.61 -8.01 16.13
C ALA A 92 -26.66 -7.09 14.89
N LYS A 93 -27.78 -6.55 14.74
CA LYS A 93 -28.34 -5.53 13.89
C LYS A 93 -27.76 -4.15 14.26
N GLN A 94 -26.67 -3.78 13.67
CA GLN A 94 -26.20 -2.40 13.67
C GLN A 94 -26.16 -1.92 12.22
N GLU A 95 -26.74 -0.78 11.94
CA GLU A 95 -26.99 -0.30 10.58
C GLU A 95 -25.72 0.01 9.79
N ASP A 96 -24.60 0.27 10.46
CA ASP A 96 -23.31 0.63 9.86
C ASP A 96 -22.26 -0.48 9.92
N ASN A 97 -22.67 -1.71 9.71
CA ASN A 97 -21.74 -2.84 9.77
C ASN A 97 -21.06 -3.07 8.42
N TRP A 98 -19.75 -3.39 8.48
CA TRP A 98 -19.03 -3.88 7.34
C TRP A 98 -18.73 -5.38 7.47
N ASN A 99 -18.53 -6.02 6.33
CA ASN A 99 -18.18 -7.43 6.26
C ASN A 99 -17.03 -7.66 5.26
N LYS A 100 -16.59 -8.92 5.17
CA LYS A 100 -15.60 -9.36 4.20
C LYS A 100 -16.31 -9.61 2.87
N GLU A 101 -16.08 -8.73 1.92
CA GLU A 101 -16.51 -8.92 0.54
C GLU A 101 -15.57 -9.89 -0.17
N HIS A 102 -16.14 -10.85 -0.89
CA HIS A 102 -15.45 -11.61 -1.93
C HIS A 102 -15.72 -10.92 -3.27
N VAL A 103 -14.79 -10.11 -3.77
CA VAL A 103 -14.97 -9.38 -5.03
C VAL A 103 -15.24 -10.36 -6.19
N TRP A 104 -14.44 -11.40 -6.33
CA TRP A 104 -14.88 -12.60 -7.04
C TRP A 104 -15.76 -13.40 -6.10
N ALA A 105 -17.07 -13.43 -6.36
CA ALA A 105 -18.03 -14.08 -5.47
C ALA A 105 -17.71 -15.56 -5.28
N LYS A 106 -17.65 -16.01 -4.03
CA LYS A 106 -17.26 -17.39 -3.68
C LYS A 106 -18.13 -18.47 -4.31
N SER A 107 -19.40 -18.17 -4.60
CA SER A 107 -20.34 -19.08 -5.30
C SER A 107 -19.94 -19.34 -6.75
N HIS A 108 -19.09 -18.49 -7.33
CA HIS A 108 -18.48 -18.70 -8.64
C HIS A 108 -17.15 -19.45 -8.48
N GLY A 109 -17.21 -20.73 -8.14
CA GLY A 109 -16.10 -21.69 -8.24
C GLY A 109 -15.39 -22.10 -6.95
N PHE A 110 -15.61 -21.43 -5.78
CA PHE A 110 -14.94 -21.79 -4.51
C PHE A 110 -15.81 -21.60 -3.26
N PRO A 111 -16.97 -22.26 -3.17
CA PRO A 111 -17.89 -22.10 -2.05
C PRO A 111 -17.35 -22.67 -0.74
N SER A 112 -16.41 -23.59 -0.79
CA SER A 112 -15.83 -24.24 0.39
C SER A 112 -14.82 -23.33 1.10
N LYS A 113 -14.96 -23.21 2.43
CA LYS A 113 -13.97 -22.51 3.27
C LYS A 113 -12.59 -23.19 3.24
N ASN A 114 -12.48 -24.37 2.69
CA ASN A 114 -11.21 -25.09 2.51
C ASN A 114 -10.50 -24.70 1.22
N ASP A 115 -11.17 -24.09 0.25
CA ASP A 115 -10.56 -23.60 -0.97
C ASP A 115 -9.60 -22.44 -0.65
N PHE A 116 -8.46 -22.40 -1.32
CA PHE A 116 -7.47 -21.32 -1.12
C PHE A 116 -8.06 -19.97 -1.53
N ALA A 117 -8.80 -19.94 -2.63
CA ALA A 117 -9.49 -18.74 -3.14
C ALA A 117 -10.47 -18.12 -2.12
N HIS A 118 -11.08 -18.96 -1.25
CA HIS A 118 -12.07 -18.50 -0.27
C HIS A 118 -11.49 -17.59 0.83
N SER A 119 -10.19 -17.65 1.07
CA SER A 119 -9.52 -16.81 2.08
C SER A 119 -8.38 -15.97 1.52
N ASP A 120 -8.31 -15.84 0.20
CA ASP A 120 -7.31 -15.01 -0.45
C ASP A 120 -7.53 -13.53 -0.13
N LEU A 121 -6.51 -12.90 0.48
CA LEU A 121 -6.58 -11.51 0.94
C LEU A 121 -6.63 -10.49 -0.21
N HIS A 122 -6.19 -10.87 -1.42
CA HIS A 122 -6.36 -10.00 -2.60
C HIS A 122 -7.82 -9.96 -3.06
N ASN A 123 -8.60 -11.02 -2.82
CA ASN A 123 -10.02 -11.09 -3.13
C ASN A 123 -10.92 -10.57 -2.01
N LEU A 124 -10.45 -10.62 -0.76
CA LEU A 124 -11.21 -10.18 0.40
C LEU A 124 -10.99 -8.69 0.66
N VAL A 125 -12.06 -7.90 0.67
CA VAL A 125 -12.02 -6.44 0.91
C VAL A 125 -13.09 -6.06 1.93
N ALA A 126 -12.86 -4.99 2.68
CA ALA A 126 -13.89 -4.41 3.52
C ALA A 126 -15.01 -3.82 2.65
N ALA A 127 -16.26 -4.19 2.92
CA ALA A 127 -17.42 -3.64 2.23
C ALA A 127 -18.54 -3.31 3.23
N ASP A 128 -19.30 -2.25 2.94
CA ASP A 128 -20.56 -2.01 3.63
C ASP A 128 -21.47 -3.22 3.46
N LYS A 129 -22.05 -3.69 4.59
CA LYS A 129 -22.85 -4.93 4.59
C LYS A 129 -24.11 -4.83 3.74
N SER A 130 -24.76 -3.65 3.71
CA SER A 130 -25.96 -3.42 2.93
C SER A 130 -25.63 -3.43 1.45
N VAL A 131 -24.59 -2.69 1.05
CA VAL A 131 -24.12 -2.62 -0.35
C VAL A 131 -23.63 -3.97 -0.83
N ASN A 132 -22.87 -4.70 0.00
CA ASN A 132 -22.44 -6.06 -0.32
C ASN A 132 -23.63 -7.01 -0.49
N GLY A 133 -24.65 -6.90 0.36
CA GLY A 133 -25.90 -7.66 0.19
C GLY A 133 -26.63 -7.36 -1.13
N LYS A 134 -26.60 -6.11 -1.58
CA LYS A 134 -27.19 -5.71 -2.87
C LYS A 134 -26.33 -6.15 -4.07
N ARG A 135 -24.99 -6.13 -3.93
CA ARG A 135 -24.09 -6.66 -4.95
C ARG A 135 -24.30 -8.16 -5.12
N ASP A 136 -24.46 -8.89 -4.01
CA ASP A 136 -24.71 -10.33 -3.98
C ASP A 136 -23.66 -11.11 -4.81
N THR A 137 -24.06 -11.98 -5.74
CA THR A 137 -23.20 -12.79 -6.61
C THR A 137 -23.12 -12.29 -8.05
N ARG A 138 -23.61 -11.07 -8.29
CA ARG A 138 -23.77 -10.50 -9.65
C ARG A 138 -22.44 -10.27 -10.34
N ASP A 139 -22.46 -10.50 -11.65
CA ASP A 139 -21.36 -10.12 -12.54
C ASP A 139 -21.13 -8.62 -12.54
N PHE A 140 -19.91 -8.20 -12.81
CA PHE A 140 -19.58 -6.79 -13.01
C PHE A 140 -19.78 -6.36 -14.45
N LYS A 141 -20.63 -5.35 -14.69
CA LYS A 141 -20.96 -4.87 -16.04
C LYS A 141 -21.28 -3.38 -16.03
N LYS A 142 -20.93 -2.69 -17.10
CA LYS A 142 -21.27 -1.29 -17.33
C LYS A 142 -22.65 -1.16 -17.97
N GLY A 143 -23.46 -0.21 -17.49
CA GLY A 143 -24.69 0.24 -18.14
C GLY A 143 -25.94 -0.59 -17.79
N GLY A 144 -27.02 -0.41 -18.52
CA GLY A 144 -28.33 -0.98 -18.30
C GLY A 144 -29.34 -0.01 -17.65
N THR A 145 -30.57 -0.47 -17.37
CA THR A 145 -31.54 0.32 -16.62
C THR A 145 -31.09 0.34 -15.16
N ALA A 146 -30.51 1.45 -14.72
CA ALA A 146 -29.99 1.57 -13.38
C ALA A 146 -31.11 1.70 -12.35
N THR A 147 -31.18 0.81 -11.39
CA THR A 147 -31.79 1.11 -10.11
C THR A 147 -30.74 1.79 -9.26
N ILE A 148 -30.84 3.11 -9.08
CA ILE A 148 -29.92 3.88 -8.24
C ILE A 148 -30.25 3.55 -6.79
N TYR A 149 -29.25 3.10 -6.04
CA TYR A 149 -29.34 2.96 -4.59
C TYR A 149 -28.71 4.19 -3.96
N GLU A 150 -29.46 5.30 -3.92
CA GLU A 150 -28.97 6.60 -3.43
C GLU A 150 -28.66 6.60 -1.93
N ASP A 151 -29.30 5.71 -1.17
CA ASP A 151 -29.22 5.72 0.30
C ASP A 151 -28.01 4.99 0.86
N ASP A 152 -27.38 4.07 0.11
CA ASP A 152 -26.33 3.19 0.66
C ASP A 152 -24.97 3.31 -0.07
N CYS A 153 -24.97 3.88 -1.28
CA CYS A 153 -23.75 3.98 -2.09
C CYS A 153 -23.88 5.06 -3.15
N ASP A 154 -23.15 6.17 -3.00
CA ASP A 154 -23.10 7.20 -4.03
C ASP A 154 -22.44 6.65 -5.31
N GLY A 155 -23.17 6.68 -6.40
CA GLY A 155 -22.72 6.22 -7.70
C GLY A 155 -22.75 4.70 -7.95
N CYS A 156 -23.17 3.87 -6.97
CA CYS A 156 -23.39 2.45 -7.24
C CYS A 156 -24.64 2.21 -8.06
N LYS A 157 -24.54 1.35 -9.06
CA LYS A 157 -25.66 0.98 -9.93
C LYS A 157 -25.80 -0.51 -9.99
N GLN A 158 -27.02 -0.99 -9.76
CA GLN A 158 -27.42 -2.32 -10.15
C GLN A 158 -27.89 -2.26 -11.60
N VAL A 159 -27.28 -3.03 -12.47
CA VAL A 159 -27.54 -2.98 -13.90
C VAL A 159 -28.34 -4.20 -14.31
N GLY A 160 -29.54 -3.96 -14.89
CA GLY A 160 -30.34 -4.99 -15.52
C GLY A 160 -29.96 -5.19 -16.99
N ASP A 161 -29.89 -6.45 -17.45
CA ASP A 161 -29.86 -6.74 -18.86
C ASP A 161 -31.24 -6.42 -19.47
N ASN A 162 -31.27 -5.73 -20.62
CA ASN A 162 -32.43 -5.10 -21.24
C ASN A 162 -33.59 -6.03 -21.69
N VAL A 163 -33.64 -7.27 -21.29
CA VAL A 163 -34.60 -8.20 -21.91
C VAL A 163 -35.50 -8.96 -20.94
N THR A 164 -35.12 -9.16 -19.69
CA THR A 164 -35.98 -9.81 -18.70
C THR A 164 -35.60 -9.39 -17.28
N ASP A 165 -36.60 -9.20 -16.43
CA ASP A 165 -36.47 -8.76 -15.01
C ASP A 165 -35.63 -9.68 -14.09
N GLU A 166 -34.98 -10.71 -14.62
CA GLU A 166 -34.28 -11.72 -13.82
C GLU A 166 -32.73 -11.66 -13.93
N GLN A 167 -32.14 -10.74 -14.71
CA GLN A 167 -30.71 -10.76 -15.00
C GLN A 167 -29.99 -9.48 -14.62
N TYR A 168 -29.65 -9.35 -13.33
CA TYR A 168 -28.96 -8.17 -12.82
C TYR A 168 -27.46 -8.39 -12.74
N SER A 169 -26.67 -7.42 -13.26
CA SER A 169 -25.26 -7.23 -12.99
C SER A 169 -25.07 -6.06 -12.02
N PHE A 170 -23.85 -5.85 -11.56
CA PHE A 170 -23.50 -4.75 -10.65
C PHE A 170 -22.44 -3.85 -11.28
N GLU A 171 -22.71 -2.57 -11.38
CA GLU A 171 -21.73 -1.55 -11.76
C GLU A 171 -21.26 -0.83 -10.49
N PRO A 172 -19.99 -1.02 -10.05
CA PRO A 172 -19.46 -0.30 -8.91
C PRO A 172 -19.25 1.18 -9.25
N PRO A 173 -19.08 2.07 -8.23
CA PRO A 173 -18.75 3.46 -8.46
C PRO A 173 -17.39 3.61 -9.13
N ASP A 174 -17.15 4.76 -9.77
CA ASP A 174 -15.97 4.97 -10.62
C ASP A 174 -14.65 4.79 -9.86
N ASP A 175 -14.57 5.19 -8.61
CA ASP A 175 -13.39 5.04 -7.75
C ASP A 175 -13.08 3.58 -7.35
N ALA A 176 -14.05 2.67 -7.46
CA ALA A 176 -13.85 1.24 -7.21
C ALA A 176 -13.57 0.41 -8.47
N LYS A 177 -13.97 0.90 -9.66
CA LYS A 177 -13.92 0.12 -10.93
C LYS A 177 -12.53 -0.44 -11.23
N GLY A 178 -11.50 0.39 -11.13
CA GLY A 178 -10.13 -0.03 -11.41
C GLY A 178 -9.65 -1.10 -10.45
N GLN A 179 -9.87 -0.93 -9.15
CA GLN A 179 -9.51 -1.90 -8.12
C GLN A 179 -10.25 -3.23 -8.31
N VAL A 180 -11.56 -3.17 -8.58
CA VAL A 180 -12.37 -4.36 -8.88
C VAL A 180 -11.79 -5.13 -10.06
N ALA A 181 -11.53 -4.45 -11.18
CA ALA A 181 -10.97 -5.09 -12.37
C ALA A 181 -9.63 -5.80 -12.06
N ARG A 182 -8.71 -5.15 -11.37
CA ARG A 182 -7.40 -5.74 -11.02
C ARG A 182 -7.49 -6.89 -10.02
N ILE A 183 -8.49 -6.90 -9.15
CA ILE A 183 -8.78 -8.05 -8.27
C ILE A 183 -9.29 -9.22 -9.12
N MET A 184 -10.20 -8.97 -10.06
CA MET A 184 -10.73 -10.02 -10.95
C MET A 184 -9.62 -10.65 -11.81
N PHE A 185 -8.73 -9.85 -12.38
CA PHE A 185 -7.56 -10.32 -13.15
C PHE A 185 -6.60 -11.14 -12.29
N TYR A 186 -6.37 -10.72 -11.03
CA TYR A 186 -5.57 -11.49 -10.08
C TYR A 186 -6.20 -12.85 -9.80
N MET A 187 -7.49 -12.90 -9.51
CA MET A 187 -8.19 -14.14 -9.20
C MET A 187 -8.15 -15.11 -10.38
N TYR A 188 -8.44 -14.64 -11.59
CA TYR A 188 -8.28 -15.40 -12.82
C TYR A 188 -6.84 -15.93 -12.97
N THR A 189 -5.86 -15.08 -12.83
CA THR A 189 -4.45 -15.48 -13.00
C THR A 189 -4.00 -16.46 -11.93
N ARG A 190 -4.41 -16.28 -10.68
CA ARG A 190 -3.99 -17.11 -9.55
C ARG A 190 -4.65 -18.49 -9.56
N TYR A 191 -5.89 -18.59 -10.01
CA TYR A 191 -6.75 -19.76 -9.86
C TYR A 191 -7.24 -20.34 -11.19
N ASN A 192 -6.67 -19.98 -12.33
CA ASN A 192 -6.96 -20.62 -13.61
C ASN A 192 -5.94 -21.72 -13.88
N GLY A 193 -6.38 -22.94 -13.64
CA GLY A 193 -5.67 -24.18 -14.00
C GLY A 193 -4.36 -24.47 -13.23
N THR A 194 -4.19 -25.72 -12.82
CA THR A 194 -2.95 -26.30 -12.29
C THR A 194 -2.59 -26.03 -10.83
N GLY A 195 -3.53 -26.23 -9.90
CA GLY A 195 -3.16 -26.46 -8.50
C GLY A 195 -2.60 -27.87 -8.28
N ASN A 196 -1.44 -27.98 -7.65
CA ASN A 196 -0.88 -29.28 -7.26
C ASN A 196 -1.42 -29.80 -5.92
N ASN A 197 -2.45 -29.15 -5.36
CA ASN A 197 -3.02 -29.41 -4.05
C ASN A 197 -4.54 -29.44 -4.18
N GLU A 198 -5.21 -30.43 -3.59
CA GLU A 198 -6.66 -30.64 -3.66
C GLU A 198 -7.51 -29.40 -3.33
N ASN A 199 -7.01 -28.47 -2.53
CA ASN A 199 -7.72 -27.25 -2.15
C ASN A 199 -7.27 -25.99 -2.93
N ASP A 200 -6.32 -26.12 -3.87
CA ASP A 200 -5.80 -25.05 -4.74
C ASP A 200 -6.12 -25.33 -6.23
N THR A 201 -7.07 -26.21 -6.49
CA THR A 201 -7.49 -26.66 -7.84
C THR A 201 -8.70 -25.91 -8.37
N THR A 202 -9.06 -24.78 -7.76
CA THR A 202 -10.13 -23.93 -8.27
C THR A 202 -9.78 -23.47 -9.69
N GLU A 203 -10.67 -23.68 -10.63
CA GLU A 203 -10.54 -23.18 -12.00
C GLU A 203 -11.44 -21.98 -12.16
N LEU A 204 -10.86 -20.78 -12.21
CA LEU A 204 -11.58 -19.53 -12.45
C LEU A 204 -11.34 -19.04 -13.86
N ASP A 205 -12.39 -18.56 -14.53
CA ASP A 205 -12.32 -18.01 -15.87
C ASP A 205 -13.07 -16.69 -16.01
N LEU A 206 -12.51 -15.76 -16.77
CA LEU A 206 -13.14 -14.50 -17.13
C LEU A 206 -13.74 -14.61 -18.52
N VAL A 207 -15.06 -14.49 -18.61
CA VAL A 207 -15.83 -14.67 -19.83
C VAL A 207 -16.50 -13.37 -20.27
N ASP A 208 -16.86 -13.28 -21.57
CA ASP A 208 -17.59 -12.16 -22.13
C ASP A 208 -19.10 -12.49 -22.28
N ARG A 209 -19.69 -12.90 -21.19
CA ARG A 209 -21.13 -13.22 -21.12
C ARG A 209 -21.59 -13.21 -19.67
N LYS A 210 -22.89 -13.18 -19.49
CA LYS A 210 -23.50 -13.40 -18.19
C LYS A 210 -23.11 -14.79 -17.63
N THR A 211 -22.89 -14.86 -16.33
CA THR A 211 -22.63 -16.09 -15.60
C THR A 211 -23.70 -16.35 -14.53
N GLU A 212 -23.78 -17.59 -14.08
CA GLU A 212 -24.71 -18.00 -13.04
C GLU A 212 -23.93 -18.64 -11.89
N SER A 213 -24.10 -18.11 -10.69
CA SER A 213 -23.41 -18.64 -9.50
C SER A 213 -23.86 -20.05 -9.11
N SER A 214 -25.01 -20.51 -9.65
CA SER A 214 -25.60 -21.82 -9.35
C SER A 214 -25.11 -22.95 -10.23
N ASP A 215 -24.38 -22.68 -11.30
CA ASP A 215 -23.93 -23.69 -12.27
C ASP A 215 -22.67 -24.44 -11.82
N GLY A 216 -22.09 -24.06 -10.70
CA GLY A 216 -20.88 -24.66 -10.11
C GLY A 216 -19.59 -24.39 -10.88
N LYS A 217 -19.67 -23.57 -11.96
CA LYS A 217 -18.48 -23.16 -12.73
C LYS A 217 -17.79 -22.00 -12.07
N GLY A 218 -16.48 -21.93 -12.23
CA GLY A 218 -15.64 -20.83 -11.79
C GLY A 218 -15.61 -19.66 -12.78
N GLU A 219 -16.73 -19.35 -13.44
CA GLU A 219 -16.79 -18.31 -14.47
C GLU A 219 -17.30 -17.00 -13.89
N PHE A 220 -16.80 -15.86 -14.42
CA PHE A 220 -17.27 -14.53 -14.06
C PHE A 220 -17.31 -13.59 -15.30
N GLY A 221 -18.41 -12.88 -15.52
CA GLY A 221 -18.57 -11.90 -16.59
C GLY A 221 -18.32 -10.47 -16.10
N TYR A 222 -18.17 -9.47 -16.86
CA TYR A 222 -17.94 -9.36 -18.29
C TYR A 222 -16.52 -8.82 -18.53
N LEU A 223 -15.65 -9.64 -19.07
CA LEU A 223 -14.22 -9.27 -19.25
C LEU A 223 -14.01 -7.95 -20.01
N PRO A 224 -14.69 -7.63 -21.11
CA PRO A 224 -14.48 -6.35 -21.82
C PRO A 224 -14.74 -5.11 -20.96
N ASP A 225 -15.72 -5.16 -20.05
CA ASP A 225 -16.00 -4.02 -19.16
C ASP A 225 -14.93 -3.89 -18.08
N LEU A 226 -14.42 -5.00 -17.53
CA LEU A 226 -13.29 -4.99 -16.60
C LEU A 226 -12.04 -4.41 -17.26
N LEU A 227 -11.74 -4.77 -18.52
CA LEU A 227 -10.61 -4.21 -19.29
C LEU A 227 -10.76 -2.69 -19.47
N LYS A 228 -11.95 -2.21 -19.86
CA LYS A 228 -12.23 -0.77 -19.98
C LYS A 228 -12.10 -0.05 -18.64
N TRP A 229 -12.54 -0.64 -17.55
CA TRP A 229 -12.41 -0.04 -16.22
C TRP A 229 -10.96 0.04 -15.79
N HIS A 230 -10.17 -1.01 -16.03
CA HIS A 230 -8.74 -0.98 -15.78
C HIS A 230 -8.03 0.16 -16.51
N CYS A 231 -8.34 0.31 -17.81
CA CYS A 231 -7.78 1.39 -18.63
C CYS A 231 -8.11 2.80 -18.11
N LYS A 232 -9.38 3.00 -17.71
CA LYS A 232 -9.87 4.33 -17.32
C LYS A 232 -9.49 4.75 -15.90
N HIS A 233 -9.21 3.80 -15.04
CA HIS A 233 -8.98 4.04 -13.63
C HIS A 233 -7.59 3.53 -13.22
N SER A 234 -6.63 4.45 -13.20
CA SER A 234 -5.24 4.17 -12.81
C SER A 234 -5.15 3.58 -11.40
N VAL A 235 -4.05 2.88 -11.14
CA VAL A 235 -3.75 2.32 -9.81
C VAL A 235 -3.56 3.45 -8.81
N THR A 236 -4.35 3.45 -7.75
CA THR A 236 -4.28 4.48 -6.69
C THR A 236 -3.16 4.18 -5.69
N PRO A 237 -2.64 5.20 -4.96
CA PRO A 237 -1.71 4.99 -3.85
C PRO A 237 -2.25 4.03 -2.79
N ARG A 238 -3.55 4.13 -2.46
CA ARG A 238 -4.22 3.22 -1.53
C ARG A 238 -4.16 1.76 -2.00
N GLU A 239 -4.38 1.52 -3.29
CA GLU A 239 -4.33 0.18 -3.86
C GLU A 239 -2.92 -0.40 -3.84
N ARG A 240 -1.88 0.41 -4.10
CA ARG A 240 -0.47 0.01 -3.97
C ARG A 240 -0.13 -0.36 -2.52
N ARG A 241 -0.49 0.50 -1.58
CA ARG A 241 -0.30 0.23 -0.14
C ARG A 241 -1.02 -1.04 0.30
N ARG A 242 -2.25 -1.25 -0.17
CA ARG A 242 -3.01 -2.48 0.09
C ARG A 242 -2.24 -3.71 -0.40
N ASN A 243 -1.65 -3.66 -1.59
CA ASN A 243 -0.86 -4.74 -2.17
C ASN A 243 0.38 -5.06 -1.31
N ASP A 244 1.09 -4.04 -0.81
CA ASP A 244 2.23 -4.20 0.10
C ASP A 244 1.81 -4.86 1.42
N ILE A 245 0.71 -4.41 2.01
CA ILE A 245 0.19 -4.96 3.26
C ILE A 245 -0.20 -6.42 3.07
N ILE A 246 -0.94 -6.76 2.02
CA ILE A 246 -1.33 -8.14 1.75
C ILE A 246 -0.11 -9.03 1.56
N GLN A 247 0.92 -8.58 0.84
CA GLN A 247 2.16 -9.33 0.74
C GLN A 247 2.77 -9.60 2.11
N SER A 248 2.79 -8.64 3.02
CA SER A 248 3.32 -8.84 4.37
C SER A 248 2.55 -9.89 5.18
N TRP A 249 1.29 -10.15 4.83
CA TRP A 249 0.45 -11.19 5.43
C TRP A 249 0.49 -12.50 4.64
N GLN A 250 0.25 -12.44 3.34
CA GLN A 250 -0.01 -13.61 2.48
C GLN A 250 1.20 -14.06 1.67
N GLY A 251 2.22 -13.21 1.53
CA GLY A 251 3.49 -13.53 0.88
C GLY A 251 3.53 -13.32 -0.63
N ASN A 252 2.41 -12.99 -1.25
CA ASN A 252 2.33 -12.71 -2.68
C ASN A 252 1.71 -11.34 -2.98
N ARG A 253 1.82 -10.90 -4.24
CA ARG A 253 1.37 -9.61 -4.72
C ARG A 253 0.35 -9.76 -5.86
N ASN A 254 -0.48 -8.73 -6.05
CA ASN A 254 -1.29 -8.60 -7.25
C ASN A 254 -0.44 -7.94 -8.37
N PRO A 255 -0.07 -8.67 -9.43
CA PRO A 255 0.80 -8.16 -10.48
C PRO A 255 0.16 -7.01 -11.27
N PHE A 256 -1.16 -6.96 -11.35
CA PHE A 256 -1.88 -5.92 -12.08
C PHE A 256 -1.98 -4.58 -11.33
N VAL A 257 -1.58 -4.57 -10.06
CA VAL A 257 -1.35 -3.37 -9.26
C VAL A 257 0.08 -2.86 -9.43
N ASP A 258 1.05 -3.78 -9.45
CA ASP A 258 2.47 -3.44 -9.56
C ASP A 258 2.87 -3.07 -10.99
N ARG A 259 2.34 -3.81 -11.96
CA ARG A 259 2.62 -3.74 -13.40
C ARG A 259 1.30 -3.72 -14.18
N PRO A 260 0.54 -2.61 -14.16
CA PRO A 260 -0.76 -2.53 -14.80
C PRO A 260 -0.70 -2.81 -16.31
N GLU A 261 0.43 -2.57 -16.95
CA GLU A 261 0.68 -2.89 -18.36
C GLU A 261 0.61 -4.39 -18.68
N TYR A 262 0.67 -5.27 -17.69
CA TYR A 262 0.48 -6.71 -17.92
C TYR A 262 -0.93 -7.06 -18.40
N VAL A 263 -1.92 -6.21 -18.13
CA VAL A 263 -3.29 -6.43 -18.63
C VAL A 263 -3.32 -6.34 -20.15
N GLU A 264 -2.75 -5.28 -20.74
CA GLU A 264 -2.64 -5.16 -22.20
C GLU A 264 -1.76 -6.26 -22.79
N LYS A 265 -0.64 -6.61 -22.15
CA LYS A 265 0.25 -7.69 -22.60
C LYS A 265 -0.43 -9.07 -22.61
N ILE A 266 -1.47 -9.30 -21.79
CA ILE A 266 -2.21 -10.58 -21.76
C ILE A 266 -3.40 -10.55 -22.73
N TRP A 267 -4.17 -9.46 -22.76
CA TRP A 267 -5.44 -9.40 -23.49
C TRP A 267 -5.43 -8.50 -24.73
N GLY A 268 -4.34 -7.75 -24.99
CA GLY A 268 -4.27 -6.77 -26.06
C GLY A 268 -4.55 -7.35 -27.44
N ASP A 269 -3.97 -8.53 -27.75
CA ASP A 269 -4.20 -9.21 -29.03
C ASP A 269 -5.67 -9.64 -29.21
N ARG A 270 -6.36 -9.96 -28.13
CA ARG A 270 -7.76 -10.40 -28.16
C ARG A 270 -8.75 -9.23 -28.18
N TYR A 271 -8.39 -8.09 -27.58
CA TYR A 271 -9.24 -6.91 -27.45
C TYR A 271 -8.55 -5.61 -27.89
N PRO A 272 -7.95 -5.54 -29.09
CA PRO A 272 -7.11 -4.42 -29.50
C PRO A 272 -7.86 -3.08 -29.46
N SER A 273 -9.14 -3.04 -29.88
CA SER A 273 -9.93 -1.81 -29.88
C SER A 273 -10.14 -1.21 -28.48
N ILE A 274 -10.16 -2.01 -27.42
CA ILE A 274 -10.29 -1.50 -26.05
C ILE A 274 -9.02 -0.72 -25.67
N PHE A 275 -7.85 -1.25 -25.99
CA PHE A 275 -6.57 -0.63 -25.63
C PHE A 275 -6.22 0.54 -26.56
N GLU A 276 -6.63 0.50 -27.83
CA GLU A 276 -6.57 1.66 -28.74
C GLU A 276 -7.40 2.84 -28.20
N ASP A 277 -8.63 2.58 -27.74
CA ASP A 277 -9.48 3.60 -27.12
C ASP A 277 -8.88 4.13 -25.82
N CYS A 278 -8.24 3.28 -25.03
CA CYS A 278 -7.54 3.68 -23.80
C CYS A 278 -6.40 4.65 -24.10
N ASN A 279 -5.61 4.35 -25.10
CA ASN A 279 -4.47 5.17 -25.51
C ASN A 279 -4.92 6.50 -26.15
N ASN A 280 -6.11 6.55 -26.79
CA ASN A 280 -6.66 7.73 -27.41
C ASN A 280 -7.46 8.65 -26.44
N THR A 281 -7.93 8.14 -25.31
CA THR A 281 -8.67 8.93 -24.29
C THR A 281 -7.76 9.62 -23.28
N ILE A 282 -6.48 9.25 -23.22
CA ILE A 282 -5.45 10.03 -22.55
C ILE A 282 -5.09 11.17 -23.52
N PRO A 283 -5.17 12.49 -23.14
CA PRO A 283 -4.65 13.56 -24.00
C PRO A 283 -3.23 13.18 -24.41
N PRO A 284 -2.82 13.44 -25.68
CA PRO A 284 -1.55 12.96 -26.19
C PRO A 284 -0.45 13.37 -25.23
N ILE A 285 0.05 12.42 -24.49
CA ILE A 285 1.39 12.47 -23.94
C ILE A 285 2.24 12.44 -25.20
N ASP A 286 3.11 13.41 -25.40
CA ASP A 286 4.04 13.49 -26.51
C ASP A 286 4.55 12.10 -26.89
N PRO A 287 4.69 11.79 -28.20
CA PRO A 287 5.02 10.44 -28.68
C PRO A 287 6.21 9.90 -27.92
N PRO A 288 6.18 8.61 -27.54
CA PRO A 288 7.25 8.02 -26.76
C PRO A 288 8.56 8.17 -27.53
N THR A 289 9.33 9.15 -27.14
CA THR A 289 10.76 9.06 -27.35
C THR A 289 11.20 7.78 -26.68
N THR A 290 11.88 6.93 -27.38
CA THR A 290 12.53 5.65 -27.03
C THR A 290 12.33 5.23 -25.58
N PRO A 291 11.95 3.97 -25.24
CA PRO A 291 11.64 3.59 -23.87
C PRO A 291 12.76 4.05 -22.95
N THR A 292 12.52 5.20 -22.35
CA THR A 292 13.30 5.65 -21.21
C THR A 292 12.91 4.69 -20.10
N PRO A 293 13.87 4.16 -19.35
CA PRO A 293 13.57 3.32 -18.18
C PRO A 293 12.49 3.97 -17.34
N PRO A 294 11.64 3.20 -16.62
CA PRO A 294 10.42 3.65 -15.96
C PRO A 294 10.65 4.98 -15.29
N THR A 295 9.77 5.95 -15.60
CA THR A 295 9.88 7.31 -15.07
C THR A 295 10.00 7.20 -13.57
N THR A 296 11.21 7.41 -13.14
CA THR A 296 11.58 7.78 -11.78
C THR A 296 10.49 8.71 -11.25
N PRO A 297 10.03 8.57 -10.00
CA PRO A 297 9.27 9.62 -9.31
C PRO A 297 9.88 10.95 -9.70
N PRO A 298 9.07 12.04 -9.91
CA PRO A 298 9.57 13.27 -10.52
C PRO A 298 10.97 13.53 -10.02
N ALA A 299 11.93 13.45 -10.93
CA ALA A 299 13.33 13.34 -10.57
C ALA A 299 13.60 14.48 -9.61
N THR A 300 14.07 14.14 -8.41
CA THR A 300 14.57 15.13 -7.47
C THR A 300 15.38 16.13 -8.31
N PRO A 301 15.02 17.43 -8.33
CA PRO A 301 15.69 18.38 -9.19
C PRO A 301 17.21 18.20 -9.06
N PRO A 302 18.01 18.30 -10.13
CA PRO A 302 19.46 18.17 -10.00
C PRO A 302 19.95 19.07 -8.86
N GLY A 303 20.67 18.49 -7.88
CA GLY A 303 21.11 19.20 -6.68
C GLY A 303 20.11 19.23 -5.52
N ALA A 304 18.87 18.74 -5.70
CA ALA A 304 17.93 18.62 -4.59
C ALA A 304 18.36 17.55 -3.59
N GLN A 305 18.46 17.92 -2.33
CA GLN A 305 18.76 17.01 -1.24
C GLN A 305 17.59 16.92 -0.26
N VAL A 306 17.39 15.74 0.31
CA VAL A 306 16.41 15.46 1.34
C VAL A 306 17.11 14.70 2.47
N TRP A 307 16.89 15.09 3.71
CA TRP A 307 17.57 14.52 4.87
C TRP A 307 16.68 14.46 6.11
N ILE A 308 17.07 13.69 7.12
CA ILE A 308 16.45 13.71 8.45
C ILE A 308 16.88 15.00 9.14
N ASN A 309 15.91 15.83 9.57
CA ASN A 309 16.10 17.20 10.01
C ASN A 309 15.88 17.44 11.50
N GLU A 310 14.88 16.80 12.07
CA GLU A 310 14.50 16.93 13.47
C GLU A 310 13.90 15.59 13.95
N PHE A 311 14.13 15.21 15.20
CA PHE A 311 13.45 14.08 15.81
C PHE A 311 13.37 14.22 17.34
N HIS A 312 12.39 13.55 17.93
CA HIS A 312 12.16 13.51 19.36
C HIS A 312 11.85 12.09 19.80
N TYR A 313 12.59 11.53 20.76
CA TYR A 313 12.45 10.14 21.17
C TYR A 313 12.34 9.92 22.69
N ASP A 314 12.70 10.88 23.56
CA ASP A 314 12.66 10.72 25.01
C ASP A 314 12.39 12.07 25.71
N ASN A 315 11.61 12.05 26.78
CA ASN A 315 11.32 13.23 27.58
C ASN A 315 10.99 12.91 29.04
N ALA A 316 10.92 13.94 29.86
CA ALA A 316 10.55 13.81 31.26
C ALA A 316 9.13 13.27 31.45
N GLY A 317 9.00 12.17 32.15
CA GLY A 317 7.74 11.53 32.49
C GLY A 317 7.35 10.44 31.46
N ARG A 318 6.13 10.46 30.97
CA ARG A 318 5.69 9.56 29.91
C ARG A 318 6.14 10.11 28.55
N ASP A 319 6.69 9.25 27.71
CA ASP A 319 7.06 9.63 26.36
C ASP A 319 5.81 9.92 25.53
N GLU A 320 5.78 11.12 25.00
CA GLU A 320 4.66 11.65 24.22
C GLU A 320 5.21 12.50 23.07
N ASP A 321 4.44 12.58 21.98
CA ASP A 321 4.74 13.42 20.82
C ASP A 321 6.08 13.11 20.12
N GLU A 322 6.49 11.85 20.11
CA GLU A 322 7.64 11.40 19.35
C GLU A 322 7.43 11.58 17.85
N PHE A 323 8.44 12.01 17.14
CA PHE A 323 8.37 12.22 15.69
C PHE A 323 9.75 12.19 15.02
N VAL A 324 9.74 12.02 13.71
CA VAL A 324 10.88 12.24 12.81
C VAL A 324 10.45 13.20 11.71
N GLU A 325 11.25 14.23 11.47
CA GLU A 325 11.01 15.23 10.45
C GLU A 325 12.08 15.19 9.37
N ILE A 326 11.65 15.48 8.15
CA ILE A 326 12.46 15.49 6.95
C ILE A 326 12.53 16.93 6.44
N GLY A 327 13.75 17.41 6.22
CA GLY A 327 14.06 18.69 5.58
C GLY A 327 14.56 18.49 4.15
N CYS A 328 14.52 19.56 3.38
CA CYS A 328 14.98 19.58 1.99
C CYS A 328 15.47 20.98 1.57
N ASN A 329 16.38 21.02 0.58
CA ASN A 329 16.92 22.28 0.07
C ASN A 329 16.17 22.85 -1.13
N SER A 330 15.20 22.15 -1.66
CA SER A 330 14.33 22.57 -2.76
C SER A 330 12.96 21.88 -2.66
N ALA A 331 11.99 22.31 -3.45
CA ALA A 331 10.69 21.68 -3.50
C ALA A 331 10.79 20.24 -4.03
N VAL A 332 10.47 19.26 -3.19
CA VAL A 332 10.52 17.82 -3.49
C VAL A 332 9.23 17.15 -3.04
N ASP A 333 8.59 16.38 -3.90
CA ASP A 333 7.52 15.47 -3.51
C ASP A 333 8.15 14.27 -2.79
N VAL A 334 7.95 14.19 -1.48
CA VAL A 334 8.45 13.10 -0.65
C VAL A 334 7.42 11.99 -0.44
N SER A 335 6.31 12.03 -1.19
CA SER A 335 5.33 10.95 -1.18
C SER A 335 6.01 9.63 -1.55
N ASN A 336 5.74 8.59 -0.73
CA ASN A 336 6.39 7.28 -0.80
C ASN A 336 7.87 7.20 -0.37
N TYR A 337 8.50 8.28 0.09
CA TYR A 337 9.75 8.18 0.84
C TYR A 337 9.49 7.42 2.14
N LYS A 338 10.48 6.68 2.63
CA LYS A 338 10.27 5.80 3.78
C LYS A 338 11.29 6.05 4.88
N ILE A 339 10.81 6.02 6.12
CA ILE A 339 11.63 6.05 7.32
C ILE A 339 11.67 4.64 7.92
N PHE A 340 12.87 4.15 8.19
CA PHE A 340 13.14 2.86 8.81
C PHE A 340 13.83 3.06 10.15
N LEU A 341 13.40 2.30 11.16
CA LEU A 341 14.05 2.31 12.48
C LEU A 341 14.91 1.06 12.64
N TYR A 342 16.08 1.23 13.25
CA TYR A 342 17.05 0.17 13.51
C TYR A 342 17.32 -0.01 14.99
N GLY A 343 17.41 -1.27 15.43
CA GLY A 343 17.82 -1.65 16.77
C GLY A 343 19.33 -1.57 16.98
N LYS A 344 19.74 -1.71 18.22
CA LYS A 344 21.18 -1.74 18.62
C LYS A 344 21.98 -2.90 17.99
N ASP A 345 21.30 -3.94 17.55
CA ASP A 345 21.84 -5.11 16.86
C ASP A 345 21.97 -4.90 15.33
N GLY A 346 21.62 -3.70 14.86
CA GLY A 346 21.63 -3.35 13.46
C GLY A 346 20.45 -3.91 12.65
N ALA A 347 19.57 -4.68 13.27
CA ALA A 347 18.36 -5.15 12.60
C ALA A 347 17.28 -4.05 12.55
N MET A 348 16.48 -4.05 11.49
CA MET A 348 15.29 -3.19 11.45
C MET A 348 14.39 -3.46 12.65
N SER A 349 13.96 -2.41 13.34
CA SER A 349 13.10 -2.50 14.51
C SER A 349 11.74 -3.09 14.14
N ILE A 350 11.25 -3.98 15.00
CA ILE A 350 9.92 -4.58 14.86
C ILE A 350 9.01 -4.13 16.02
N ASP A 351 7.71 -4.13 15.76
CA ASP A 351 6.68 -3.94 16.77
C ASP A 351 6.43 -5.24 17.55
N ARG A 352 5.52 -5.22 18.53
CA ARG A 352 5.15 -6.42 19.32
C ARG A 352 4.57 -7.57 18.48
N ASN A 353 4.13 -7.27 17.25
CA ASN A 353 3.57 -8.25 16.34
C ASN A 353 4.63 -8.82 15.38
N GLY A 354 5.89 -8.41 15.53
CA GLY A 354 6.99 -8.78 14.65
C GLY A 354 7.01 -8.02 13.32
N MET A 355 6.30 -6.88 13.24
CA MET A 355 6.25 -6.03 12.05
C MET A 355 7.39 -5.04 12.06
N THR A 356 8.05 -4.86 10.92
CA THR A 356 9.05 -3.80 10.76
C THR A 356 8.40 -2.43 10.93
N LYS A 357 9.01 -1.58 11.75
CA LYS A 357 8.57 -0.20 11.98
C LYS A 357 9.00 0.66 10.79
N ILE A 358 8.13 0.76 9.79
CA ILE A 358 8.33 1.58 8.58
C ILE A 358 7.26 2.66 8.57
N LYS A 359 7.66 3.90 8.30
CA LYS A 359 6.75 5.00 8.02
C LYS A 359 6.92 5.45 6.59
N ILE A 360 5.80 5.68 5.90
CA ILE A 360 5.75 6.19 4.53
C ILE A 360 5.37 7.65 4.61
N LEU A 361 6.23 8.52 4.09
CA LEU A 361 5.98 9.95 4.05
C LEU A 361 4.94 10.31 3.00
N GLN A 362 4.26 11.42 3.21
CA GLN A 362 3.28 11.98 2.29
C GLN A 362 3.49 13.48 2.16
N GLY A 363 3.26 14.01 0.95
CA GLY A 363 3.23 15.43 0.70
C GLY A 363 4.52 16.00 0.14
N GLN A 364 4.57 17.33 0.11
CA GLN A 364 5.66 18.08 -0.49
C GLN A 364 6.52 18.74 0.58
N CYS A 365 7.83 18.49 0.52
CA CYS A 365 8.83 19.22 1.30
C CYS A 365 9.27 20.45 0.53
N THR A 366 9.41 21.60 1.21
CA THR A 366 10.01 22.83 0.69
C THR A 366 10.96 23.40 1.73
N PRO A 367 11.91 24.29 1.37
CA PRO A 367 12.81 24.91 2.34
C PRO A 367 12.14 25.61 3.53
N ASP A 368 10.87 25.95 3.40
CA ASP A 368 10.05 26.66 4.41
C ASP A 368 8.99 25.77 5.06
N LYS A 369 8.78 24.56 4.53
CA LYS A 369 7.77 23.63 5.05
C LYS A 369 8.30 22.21 4.99
N PHE A 370 8.64 21.65 6.13
CA PHE A 370 9.16 20.31 6.28
C PHE A 370 8.05 19.28 6.47
N VAL A 371 8.33 18.03 6.17
CA VAL A 371 7.40 16.92 6.30
C VAL A 371 7.82 16.07 7.49
N PHE A 372 6.89 15.75 8.38
CA PHE A 372 7.16 14.93 9.55
C PHE A 372 6.24 13.73 9.64
N GLN A 373 6.67 12.75 10.42
CA GLN A 373 5.91 11.55 10.73
C GLN A 373 5.88 11.35 12.24
N ASP A 374 4.67 11.26 12.79
CA ASP A 374 4.47 11.00 14.20
C ASP A 374 4.72 9.54 14.54
N TYR A 375 5.33 9.35 15.69
CA TYR A 375 5.48 8.08 16.37
C TYR A 375 4.78 8.19 17.72
N GLY A 376 4.08 7.14 18.13
CA GLY A 376 3.39 7.15 19.40
C GLY A 376 2.66 5.84 19.69
N GLY A 377 2.31 5.65 20.95
CA GLY A 377 1.71 4.40 21.41
C GLY A 377 2.73 3.30 21.69
N VAL A 378 2.26 2.27 22.35
CA VAL A 378 3.11 1.22 22.96
C VAL A 378 3.90 0.38 21.95
N ASP A 379 3.50 0.39 20.67
CA ASP A 379 4.09 -0.43 19.62
C ASP A 379 4.79 0.37 18.52
N ASN A 380 4.69 1.69 18.54
CA ASN A 380 5.12 2.55 17.46
C ASN A 380 5.92 3.75 17.97
N ASN A 381 6.75 3.54 18.97
CA ASN A 381 7.62 4.55 19.56
C ASN A 381 9.06 4.45 19.04
N LEU A 382 9.80 5.55 19.12
CA LEU A 382 11.24 5.58 19.06
C LEU A 382 11.76 5.04 20.40
N ALA A 383 12.75 4.15 20.37
CA ALA A 383 13.20 3.52 21.61
C ALA A 383 14.19 4.40 22.39
N ASN A 384 14.03 4.50 23.73
CA ASN A 384 14.82 5.36 24.62
C ASN A 384 16.19 4.78 24.99
N SER A 385 16.48 3.57 24.58
CA SER A 385 17.77 2.92 24.89
C SER A 385 18.55 2.68 23.61
N GLY A 386 19.69 3.33 23.51
CA GLY A 386 20.53 3.26 22.32
C GLY A 386 21.54 2.14 22.27
N PRO A 387 22.37 2.07 21.23
CA PRO A 387 22.23 2.90 20.03
C PRO A 387 21.00 2.53 19.20
N ARG A 388 20.41 3.50 18.49
CA ARG A 388 19.27 3.32 17.59
C ARG A 388 19.49 4.08 16.29
N GLY A 389 19.11 3.46 15.17
CA GLY A 389 19.26 4.05 13.84
C GLY A 389 17.94 4.51 13.23
N ILE A 390 18.00 5.58 12.45
CA ILE A 390 16.91 6.10 11.63
C ILE A 390 17.46 6.22 10.21
N ALA A 391 16.87 5.50 9.25
CA ALA A 391 17.23 5.60 7.85
C ALA A 391 16.09 6.20 7.04
N LEU A 392 16.43 7.03 6.06
CA LEU A 392 15.52 7.62 5.09
C LEU A 392 15.85 7.09 3.71
N THR A 393 14.83 6.65 2.97
CA THR A 393 14.96 6.31 1.56
C THR A 393 14.06 7.17 0.70
N ASP A 394 14.40 7.34 -0.57
CA ASP A 394 13.49 7.85 -1.58
C ASP A 394 12.40 6.82 -1.95
N ALA A 395 11.52 7.20 -2.87
CA ALA A 395 10.43 6.35 -3.33
C ALA A 395 10.93 5.08 -4.07
N SER A 396 12.15 5.10 -4.63
CA SER A 396 12.78 3.95 -5.26
C SER A 396 13.41 2.96 -4.26
N GLY A 397 13.52 3.35 -2.99
CA GLY A 397 14.19 2.60 -1.94
C GLY A 397 15.70 2.91 -1.81
N LYS A 398 16.21 3.88 -2.57
CA LYS A 398 17.60 4.34 -2.44
C LYS A 398 17.81 5.02 -1.10
N LEU A 399 18.82 4.59 -0.34
CA LEU A 399 19.20 5.22 0.92
C LEU A 399 19.67 6.66 0.69
N LEU A 400 19.01 7.61 1.34
CA LEU A 400 19.32 9.04 1.30
C LEU A 400 20.09 9.47 2.55
N ASP A 401 19.69 8.93 3.71
CA ASP A 401 20.25 9.32 4.99
C ASP A 401 20.19 8.15 5.97
N PHE A 402 21.22 8.03 6.82
CA PHE A 402 21.25 7.05 7.90
C PHE A 402 21.94 7.62 9.12
N ILE A 403 21.17 8.04 10.10
CA ILE A 403 21.64 8.59 11.37
C ILE A 403 21.37 7.64 12.52
N SER A 404 22.01 7.91 13.64
CA SER A 404 21.73 7.22 14.90
C SER A 404 21.86 8.16 16.09
N TYR A 405 21.28 7.77 17.21
CA TYR A 405 21.43 8.41 18.51
C TYR A 405 21.93 7.41 19.55
N GLU A 406 22.61 7.93 20.57
CA GLU A 406 23.23 7.13 21.66
C GLU A 406 24.25 6.09 21.17
N GLY A 407 24.94 6.40 20.05
CA GLY A 407 25.98 5.59 19.47
C GLY A 407 25.68 5.15 18.02
N THR A 408 26.68 4.57 17.37
CA THR A 408 26.64 4.15 15.98
C THR A 408 25.96 2.80 15.82
N VAL A 409 25.18 2.62 14.76
CA VAL A 409 24.54 1.38 14.35
C VAL A 409 25.10 0.93 13.00
N VAL A 410 25.50 -0.32 12.88
CA VAL A 410 25.78 -0.97 11.59
C VAL A 410 24.56 -1.78 11.19
N ALA A 411 23.89 -1.38 10.12
CA ALA A 411 22.68 -2.06 9.70
C ALA A 411 22.97 -3.47 9.17
N SER A 412 22.27 -4.47 9.70
CA SER A 412 22.41 -5.89 9.30
C SER A 412 21.42 -6.31 8.23
N ASN A 413 20.35 -5.53 8.02
CA ASN A 413 19.31 -5.81 7.01
C ASN A 413 18.64 -4.50 6.56
N GLY A 414 17.65 -4.62 5.64
CA GLY A 414 16.89 -3.49 5.13
C GLY A 414 17.69 -2.56 4.20
N PRO A 415 17.16 -1.36 3.89
CA PRO A 415 17.76 -0.47 2.90
C PRO A 415 19.14 0.08 3.28
N ALA A 416 19.48 0.09 4.57
CA ALA A 416 20.82 0.52 5.05
C ALA A 416 21.77 -0.67 5.27
N ALA A 417 21.43 -1.91 4.89
CA ALA A 417 22.23 -3.09 5.13
C ALA A 417 23.70 -2.91 4.73
N GLY A 418 24.62 -3.23 5.63
CA GLY A 418 26.06 -3.05 5.45
C GLY A 418 26.57 -1.62 5.67
N SER A 419 25.67 -0.64 5.83
CA SER A 419 26.05 0.75 6.11
C SER A 419 26.19 1.01 7.61
N SER A 420 27.10 1.92 7.96
CA SER A 420 27.26 2.46 9.30
C SER A 420 26.53 3.80 9.39
N SER A 421 25.71 3.98 10.43
CA SER A 421 25.03 5.25 10.68
C SER A 421 25.98 6.34 11.14
N ILE A 422 25.56 7.59 10.97
CA ILE A 422 26.21 8.76 11.56
C ILE A 422 25.55 9.02 12.92
N ASP A 423 26.31 8.85 14.02
CA ASP A 423 25.82 9.24 15.34
C ASP A 423 25.67 10.75 15.41
N VAL A 424 24.48 11.23 15.78
CA VAL A 424 24.19 12.68 15.88
C VAL A 424 24.93 13.37 17.03
N GLY A 425 25.51 12.60 17.97
CA GLY A 425 26.31 13.09 19.08
C GLY A 425 25.55 13.90 20.13
N VAL A 426 24.21 13.92 20.04
CA VAL A 426 23.28 14.59 20.97
C VAL A 426 22.23 13.59 21.39
N SER A 427 21.87 13.57 22.68
CA SER A 427 20.90 12.64 23.23
C SER A 427 19.78 13.33 24.01
N GLN A 428 18.65 12.68 24.11
CA GLN A 428 17.56 12.97 25.02
C GLN A 428 17.54 11.94 26.16
N ASN A 429 16.90 12.28 27.26
CA ASN A 429 16.75 11.39 28.41
C ASN A 429 15.53 11.79 29.24
N SER A 430 15.23 11.04 30.29
CA SER A 430 14.08 11.26 31.17
C SER A 430 14.07 12.59 31.92
N SER A 431 15.06 13.47 31.74
CA SER A 431 15.06 14.86 32.21
C SER A 431 14.91 15.89 31.09
N THR A 432 14.89 15.45 29.83
CA THR A 432 14.69 16.32 28.66
C THR A 432 13.28 16.94 28.72
N ARG A 433 13.19 18.24 28.49
CA ARG A 433 11.89 18.89 28.47
C ARG A 433 11.05 18.43 27.28
N ARG A 434 9.75 18.27 27.47
CA ARG A 434 8.80 17.82 26.42
C ARG A 434 8.75 18.71 25.19
N ASP A 435 9.10 20.00 25.34
CA ASP A 435 9.12 20.97 24.26
C ASP A 435 10.48 21.04 23.53
N GLN A 436 11.37 20.08 23.73
CA GLN A 436 12.66 20.00 23.07
C GLN A 436 12.76 18.79 22.12
N SER A 437 13.58 18.95 21.09
CA SER A 437 13.91 17.91 20.11
C SER A 437 15.37 18.04 19.68
N ILE A 438 15.90 17.01 19.07
CA ILE A 438 17.23 17.02 18.43
C ILE A 438 17.03 17.51 17.00
N GLN A 439 17.68 18.62 16.65
CA GLN A 439 17.48 19.34 15.39
C GLN A 439 18.78 19.75 14.74
N LEU A 440 18.78 19.84 13.42
CA LEU A 440 19.84 20.48 12.65
C LEU A 440 19.74 22.01 12.75
N VAL A 441 20.87 22.66 13.03
CA VAL A 441 21.03 24.13 13.04
C VAL A 441 22.25 24.52 12.21
N ASN A 442 22.32 25.77 11.75
CA ASN A 442 23.46 26.23 10.98
C ASN A 442 24.76 26.05 11.77
N LYS A 443 25.78 25.50 11.16
CA LYS A 443 27.14 25.51 11.71
C LYS A 443 27.64 26.93 11.87
N VAL A 444 28.36 27.19 12.92
CA VAL A 444 29.03 28.51 13.15
C VAL A 444 30.05 28.74 12.03
N GLY A 445 29.85 29.86 11.31
CA GLY A 445 30.74 30.24 10.21
C GLY A 445 30.42 29.57 8.86
N ALA A 446 29.33 28.85 8.72
CA ALA A 446 28.87 28.36 7.42
C ALA A 446 28.59 29.54 6.48
N THR A 447 29.24 29.54 5.31
CA THR A 447 29.05 30.56 4.26
C THR A 447 27.90 30.23 3.32
N THR A 448 27.57 28.95 3.22
CA THR A 448 26.39 28.39 2.53
C THR A 448 25.58 27.59 3.54
N THR A 449 24.30 27.39 3.28
CA THR A 449 23.39 26.60 4.11
C THR A 449 22.42 25.80 3.23
N CYS A 450 22.98 25.16 2.19
CA CYS A 450 22.19 24.46 1.16
C CYS A 450 22.20 22.94 1.32
N GLU A 451 23.23 22.40 1.94
CA GLU A 451 23.40 20.94 2.07
C GLU A 451 23.36 20.51 3.56
N LYS A 452 23.00 19.25 3.79
CA LYS A 452 22.98 18.71 5.15
C LYS A 452 24.32 18.91 5.88
N ILE A 453 25.42 18.88 5.19
CA ILE A 453 26.77 19.07 5.75
C ILE A 453 26.98 20.47 6.36
N ASP A 454 26.18 21.45 5.98
CA ASP A 454 26.24 22.83 6.49
C ASP A 454 25.62 22.99 7.87
N PHE A 455 24.99 21.94 8.38
CA PHE A 455 24.27 21.92 9.65
C PHE A 455 24.95 21.01 10.67
N GLU A 456 24.64 21.28 11.95
CA GLU A 456 25.06 20.45 13.09
C GLU A 456 23.87 20.12 13.99
N TRP A 457 23.90 18.98 14.67
CA TRP A 457 22.84 18.56 15.57
C TRP A 457 22.89 19.27 16.93
N LYS A 458 21.76 19.75 17.40
CA LYS A 458 21.61 20.41 18.73
C LYS A 458 20.27 20.05 19.36
N LEU A 459 20.24 20.02 20.70
CA LEU A 459 18.99 20.00 21.46
C LEU A 459 18.41 21.41 21.55
N GLN A 460 17.22 21.62 21.01
CA GLN A 460 16.57 22.93 20.86
C GLN A 460 15.08 22.84 21.16
N PRO A 461 14.38 23.95 21.40
CA PRO A 461 12.92 23.97 21.39
C PRO A 461 12.37 23.48 20.08
N ARG A 462 11.39 22.58 20.12
CA ARG A 462 10.77 21.88 19.01
C ARG A 462 10.23 22.82 17.94
N SER A 463 10.40 22.47 16.66
CA SER A 463 9.98 23.27 15.49
C SER A 463 9.15 22.49 14.46
N LYS A 464 8.69 21.31 14.79
CA LYS A 464 7.95 20.34 13.98
C LYS A 464 7.09 20.96 12.87
N GLY A 465 7.34 20.56 11.61
CA GLY A 465 6.66 21.02 10.40
C GLY A 465 7.16 22.37 9.86
N ARG A 466 8.26 22.90 10.39
CA ARG A 466 8.85 24.20 10.00
C ARG A 466 10.37 24.10 10.03
N PRO A 467 11.10 25.02 9.36
CA PRO A 467 12.53 25.13 9.54
C PRO A 467 12.91 25.28 11.03
N ASN A 468 13.95 24.57 11.43
CA ASN A 468 14.40 24.56 12.80
C ASN A 468 14.84 25.96 13.25
N ARG A 469 14.74 26.21 14.55
CA ARG A 469 15.25 27.45 15.13
C ARG A 469 16.76 27.54 14.87
N ASN A 470 17.23 28.65 14.32
CA ASN A 470 18.61 28.85 13.87
C ASN A 470 19.03 27.95 12.70
N GLN A 471 18.09 27.49 11.91
CA GLN A 471 18.33 26.86 10.61
C GLN A 471 17.80 27.77 9.51
N THR A 472 18.62 28.08 8.53
CA THR A 472 18.22 28.79 7.33
C THR A 472 18.71 27.98 6.13
N ILE A 473 17.83 27.64 5.21
CA ILE A 473 18.21 26.99 3.96
C ILE A 473 18.33 28.05 2.89
N ASN A 474 19.54 28.30 2.46
CA ASN A 474 19.87 29.32 1.45
C ASN A 474 20.82 28.70 0.40
N CYS A 475 20.25 28.35 -0.73
CA CYS A 475 20.98 27.82 -1.88
C CYS A 475 21.23 28.95 -2.89
N SER A 476 22.48 29.24 -3.19
CA SER A 476 22.82 30.16 -4.28
C SER A 476 22.42 29.52 -5.64
N GLU A 477 22.21 30.35 -6.67
CA GLU A 477 21.92 29.82 -8.00
C GLU A 477 23.08 28.96 -8.56
N ASN A 478 24.29 29.14 -8.04
CA ASN A 478 25.47 28.36 -8.41
C ASN A 478 25.58 27.01 -7.70
N ASP A 479 24.82 26.76 -6.65
CA ASP A 479 24.79 25.50 -5.89
C ASP A 479 23.72 24.51 -6.43
N LYS A 480 23.04 24.89 -7.52
CA LYS A 480 21.95 24.09 -8.14
C LYS A 480 22.40 23.17 -9.28
N PHE A 481 23.75 23.00 -9.48
CA PHE A 481 24.29 22.20 -10.58
C PHE A 481 25.17 21.05 -10.10
#